data_1a118cd21594e540b9ef24dd0c28255b
#
_entry.id   1a118cd21594e540b9ef24dd0c28255b
#
_cell.length_a   1.000
_cell.length_b   1.000
_cell.length_c   1.000
_cell.angle_alpha   90.00
_cell.angle_beta   90.00
_cell.angle_gamma   90.00
#
_symmetry.space_group_name_H-M   'P 1'
#
loop_
_entity.id
_entity.type
_entity.pdbx_description
1 polymer ?
#
loop_
_entity_poly.entity_id
_entity_poly.type
_entity_poly.pdbx_seq_one_letter_code
_entity_poly.pdbx_strand_id
1 'polypeptide(L)'
;RDSVKYLGYIVIDIDHLSKEELARILQTVRACSYTRIAFISPKGMGVKIIVRACHPDETLPETLQEIEDFHHAAYTRLVSFYTELCQIEIDTSGQDVARTCLFSYDPDIYFNPNADAFLVDQPHASCKASNRKNASGSKQQTPPDGPPTNEDTALNAHSANASLVLTLTYYHNKSEKYIVGNRNNYLHHLSCTFNRYGIPQEEASAFIKSQF
;
A
#
# COMPACT_ATOMS: atom_id res chain seq x y z
N ARG A 1 -6.30 9.48 18.59
CA ARG A 1 -5.98 8.79 17.30
C ARG A 1 -4.59 8.24 17.46
N ASP A 2 -4.48 6.93 17.61
CA ASP A 2 -3.19 6.28 17.62
C ASP A 2 -2.59 6.45 16.22
N SER A 3 -1.47 7.18 16.15
CA SER A 3 -0.78 7.41 14.89
C SER A 3 -0.19 6.08 14.41
N VAL A 4 -0.58 5.63 13.23
CA VAL A 4 0.06 4.50 12.57
C VAL A 4 1.52 4.89 12.33
N LYS A 5 2.45 4.15 12.93
CA LYS A 5 3.88 4.42 12.80
C LYS A 5 4.37 3.81 11.49
N TYR A 6 5.00 4.62 10.63
CA TYR A 6 5.71 4.13 9.46
C TYR A 6 6.98 3.39 9.88
N LEU A 7 7.21 2.19 9.37
CA LEU A 7 8.32 1.31 9.76
C LEU A 7 9.40 1.16 8.67
N GLY A 8 9.22 1.78 7.50
CA GLY A 8 10.17 1.74 6.41
C GLY A 8 10.27 0.40 5.68
N TYR A 9 9.27 -0.47 5.79
CA TYR A 9 9.26 -1.73 5.03
C TYR A 9 8.69 -1.51 3.63
N ILE A 10 9.47 -1.94 2.63
CA ILE A 10 9.13 -1.90 1.22
C ILE A 10 8.90 -3.33 0.74
N VAL A 11 7.80 -3.55 0.04
CA VAL A 11 7.46 -4.85 -0.56
C VAL A 11 7.68 -4.78 -2.06
N ILE A 12 8.51 -5.68 -2.58
CA ILE A 12 8.73 -5.87 -4.02
C ILE A 12 8.07 -7.17 -4.42
N ASP A 13 7.34 -7.13 -5.53
CA ASP A 13 6.58 -8.27 -6.06
C ASP A 13 7.13 -8.62 -7.46
N ILE A 14 7.66 -9.82 -7.61
CA ILE A 14 8.14 -10.35 -8.89
C ILE A 14 7.18 -11.44 -9.32
N ASP A 15 6.38 -11.17 -10.33
CA ASP A 15 5.32 -12.04 -10.81
C ASP A 15 5.69 -12.75 -12.14
N HIS A 16 4.87 -13.71 -12.54
CA HIS A 16 4.92 -14.40 -13.85
C HIS A 16 6.20 -15.20 -14.11
N LEU A 17 6.80 -15.78 -13.06
CA LEU A 17 8.02 -16.57 -13.16
C LEU A 17 7.74 -18.01 -13.60
N SER A 18 8.63 -18.56 -14.46
CA SER A 18 8.74 -19.98 -14.67
C SER A 18 9.31 -20.68 -13.42
N LYS A 19 9.23 -22.01 -13.35
CA LYS A 19 9.77 -22.76 -12.19
C LYS A 19 11.28 -22.60 -12.05
N GLU A 20 12.00 -22.55 -13.17
CA GLU A 20 13.45 -22.38 -13.24
C GLU A 20 13.85 -20.97 -12.77
N GLU A 21 13.14 -19.95 -13.24
CA GLU A 21 13.34 -18.55 -12.81
C GLU A 21 13.03 -18.37 -11.34
N LEU A 22 11.93 -18.96 -10.84
CA LEU A 22 11.54 -18.90 -9.44
C LEU A 22 12.67 -19.41 -8.53
N ALA A 23 13.24 -20.61 -8.84
CA ALA A 23 14.32 -21.20 -8.06
C ALA A 23 15.59 -20.32 -8.09
N ARG A 24 15.97 -19.82 -9.27
CA ARG A 24 17.12 -18.92 -9.46
C ARG A 24 16.95 -17.62 -8.69
N ILE A 25 15.78 -16.97 -8.82
CA ILE A 25 15.51 -15.71 -8.16
C ILE A 25 15.46 -15.85 -6.64
N LEU A 26 14.81 -16.91 -6.11
CA LEU A 26 14.83 -17.19 -4.68
C LEU A 26 16.25 -17.34 -4.13
N GLN A 27 17.12 -18.05 -4.85
CA GLN A 27 18.52 -18.18 -4.46
C GLN A 27 19.24 -16.81 -4.46
N THR A 28 19.03 -16.03 -5.51
CA THR A 28 19.65 -14.71 -5.68
C THR A 28 19.21 -13.73 -4.57
N VAL A 29 17.91 -13.63 -4.31
CA VAL A 29 17.40 -12.68 -3.31
C VAL A 29 17.75 -13.09 -1.88
N ARG A 30 17.84 -14.39 -1.58
CA ARG A 30 18.29 -14.90 -0.28
C ARG A 30 19.75 -14.59 0.01
N ALA A 31 20.58 -14.46 -1.02
CA ALA A 31 21.98 -14.08 -0.89
C ALA A 31 22.21 -12.56 -0.75
N CYS A 32 21.19 -11.75 -0.98
CA CYS A 32 21.27 -10.31 -0.89
C CYS A 32 21.19 -9.84 0.57
N SER A 33 22.13 -8.99 1.02
CA SER A 33 22.21 -8.50 2.40
C SER A 33 21.00 -7.63 2.79
N TYR A 34 20.35 -6.96 1.82
CA TYR A 34 19.17 -6.13 2.06
C TYR A 34 17.87 -6.93 2.20
N THR A 35 17.84 -8.19 1.74
CA THR A 35 16.63 -9.00 1.81
C THR A 35 16.34 -9.44 3.24
N ARG A 36 15.28 -8.89 3.84
CA ARG A 36 14.85 -9.28 5.18
C ARG A 36 13.93 -10.49 5.17
N ILE A 37 12.96 -10.51 4.25
CA ILE A 37 12.04 -11.64 4.06
C ILE A 37 11.93 -11.89 2.56
N ALA A 38 11.90 -13.16 2.16
CA ALA A 38 11.55 -13.58 0.81
C ALA A 38 10.72 -14.86 0.85
N PHE A 39 9.64 -14.89 0.07
CA PHE A 39 8.73 -16.04 0.01
C PHE A 39 8.02 -16.12 -1.34
N ILE A 40 7.52 -17.31 -1.65
CA ILE A 40 6.77 -17.57 -2.88
C ILE A 40 5.40 -16.89 -2.79
N SER A 41 4.97 -16.19 -3.84
CA SER A 41 3.66 -15.54 -3.90
C SER A 41 2.51 -16.55 -3.77
N PRO A 42 1.30 -16.14 -3.34
CA PRO A 42 0.17 -17.07 -3.15
C PRO A 42 -0.22 -17.88 -4.37
N LYS A 43 0.07 -17.40 -5.58
CA LYS A 43 -0.18 -18.11 -6.84
C LYS A 43 0.92 -19.13 -7.19
N GLY A 44 2.02 -19.15 -6.46
CA GLY A 44 3.14 -20.07 -6.70
C GLY A 44 4.02 -19.71 -7.90
N MET A 45 3.78 -18.59 -8.57
CA MET A 45 4.49 -18.14 -9.79
C MET A 45 5.18 -16.77 -9.61
N GLY A 46 5.58 -16.44 -8.41
CA GLY A 46 6.23 -15.18 -8.12
C GLY A 46 6.96 -15.21 -6.79
N VAL A 47 7.76 -14.18 -6.52
CA VAL A 47 8.50 -13.98 -5.28
C VAL A 47 8.15 -12.63 -4.69
N LYS A 48 7.83 -12.61 -3.41
CA LYS A 48 7.68 -11.39 -2.64
C LYS A 48 8.92 -11.18 -1.78
N ILE A 49 9.45 -9.96 -1.83
CA ILE A 49 10.65 -9.55 -1.12
C ILE A 49 10.29 -8.38 -0.21
N ILE A 50 10.69 -8.45 1.05
CA ILE A 50 10.52 -7.36 2.01
C ILE A 50 11.89 -6.85 2.43
N VAL A 51 12.09 -5.55 2.26
CA VAL A 51 13.31 -4.83 2.58
C VAL A 51 12.99 -3.71 3.56
N ARG A 52 13.84 -3.43 4.52
CA ARG A 52 13.76 -2.22 5.33
C ARG A 52 14.56 -1.11 4.67
N ALA A 53 13.92 0.04 4.44
CA ALA A 53 14.58 1.26 3.96
C ALA A 53 14.56 2.32 5.05
N CYS A 54 15.59 3.16 5.11
CA CYS A 54 15.70 4.32 6.00
C CYS A 54 16.58 5.41 5.38
N HIS A 55 16.61 6.58 6.01
CA HIS A 55 17.59 7.62 5.67
C HIS A 55 19.01 7.20 6.08
N PRO A 56 20.08 7.85 5.56
CA PRO A 56 21.46 7.52 5.90
C PRO A 56 21.80 7.67 7.40
N ASP A 57 21.05 8.48 8.12
CA ASP A 57 21.13 8.65 9.57
C ASP A 57 20.24 7.66 10.35
N GLU A 58 19.72 6.63 9.68
CA GLU A 58 18.83 5.59 10.20
C GLU A 58 17.44 6.10 10.65
N THR A 59 17.11 7.36 10.40
CA THR A 59 15.79 7.93 10.68
C THR A 59 14.74 7.51 9.63
N LEU A 60 13.47 7.72 9.97
CA LEU A 60 12.32 7.53 9.09
C LEU A 60 11.50 8.82 9.04
N PRO A 61 10.81 9.10 7.93
CA PRO A 61 9.93 10.25 7.82
C PRO A 61 8.75 10.14 8.80
N GLU A 62 8.26 11.30 9.26
CA GLU A 62 7.20 11.38 10.27
C GLU A 62 5.88 11.92 9.71
N THR A 63 5.93 12.84 8.77
CA THR A 63 4.73 13.40 8.15
C THR A 63 4.23 12.53 7.00
N LEU A 64 2.94 12.56 6.74
CA LEU A 64 2.32 11.75 5.67
C LEU A 64 2.96 12.03 4.31
N GLN A 65 3.19 13.30 3.97
CA GLN A 65 3.81 13.69 2.71
C GLN A 65 5.24 13.18 2.58
N GLU A 66 6.05 13.34 3.64
CA GLU A 66 7.42 12.81 3.66
C GLU A 66 7.45 11.29 3.55
N ILE A 67 6.49 10.60 4.19
CA ILE A 67 6.35 9.15 4.09
C ILE A 67 6.05 8.72 2.64
N GLU A 68 5.11 9.38 1.98
CA GLU A 68 4.77 9.09 0.59
C GLU A 68 5.95 9.33 -0.35
N ASP A 69 6.62 10.46 -0.23
CA ASP A 69 7.78 10.82 -1.05
C ASP A 69 8.96 9.86 -0.82
N PHE A 70 9.26 9.56 0.46
CA PHE A 70 10.31 8.61 0.84
C PHE A 70 10.01 7.20 0.33
N HIS A 71 8.79 6.71 0.55
CA HIS A 71 8.39 5.36 0.15
C HIS A 71 8.48 5.19 -1.37
N HIS A 72 8.01 6.18 -2.13
CA HIS A 72 8.10 6.18 -3.59
C HIS A 72 9.57 6.15 -4.06
N ALA A 73 10.43 7.00 -3.47
CA ALA A 73 11.86 7.02 -3.80
C ALA A 73 12.55 5.70 -3.44
N ALA A 74 12.26 5.15 -2.25
CA ALA A 74 12.78 3.87 -1.79
C ALA A 74 12.34 2.72 -2.71
N TYR A 75 11.04 2.66 -3.04
CA TYR A 75 10.48 1.65 -3.93
C TYR A 75 11.13 1.68 -5.31
N THR A 76 11.21 2.86 -5.93
CA THR A 76 11.81 3.01 -7.27
C THR A 76 13.26 2.55 -7.31
N ARG A 77 14.06 2.92 -6.31
CA ARG A 77 15.47 2.51 -6.23
C ARG A 77 15.62 1.01 -5.98
N LEU A 78 14.79 0.44 -5.10
CA LEU A 78 14.79 -0.99 -4.81
C LEU A 78 14.33 -1.82 -6.00
N VAL A 79 13.31 -1.40 -6.74
CA VAL A 79 12.90 -2.06 -7.99
C VAL A 79 14.05 -2.06 -8.98
N SER A 80 14.72 -0.93 -9.21
CA SER A 80 15.90 -0.86 -10.10
C SER A 80 17.01 -1.79 -9.63
N PHE A 81 17.31 -1.79 -8.33
CA PHE A 81 18.33 -2.65 -7.74
C PHE A 81 18.02 -4.14 -7.93
N TYR A 82 16.79 -4.58 -7.60
CA TYR A 82 16.42 -6.00 -7.74
C TYR A 82 16.22 -6.41 -9.20
N THR A 83 15.81 -5.49 -10.09
CA THR A 83 15.79 -5.74 -11.54
C THR A 83 17.19 -6.08 -12.05
N GLU A 84 18.19 -5.30 -11.66
CA GLU A 84 19.59 -5.56 -12.03
C GLU A 84 20.13 -6.84 -11.38
N LEU A 85 19.88 -7.03 -10.08
CA LEU A 85 20.34 -8.19 -9.32
C LEU A 85 19.75 -9.50 -9.86
N CYS A 86 18.45 -9.52 -10.14
CA CYS A 86 17.73 -10.70 -10.58
C CYS A 86 17.77 -10.91 -12.11
N GLN A 87 18.21 -9.91 -12.88
CA GLN A 87 18.18 -9.90 -14.33
C GLN A 87 16.78 -10.20 -14.87
N ILE A 88 15.77 -9.53 -14.32
CA ILE A 88 14.36 -9.67 -14.70
C ILE A 88 13.65 -8.31 -14.55
N GLU A 89 12.71 -8.03 -15.43
CA GLU A 89 11.88 -6.83 -15.33
C GLU A 89 10.86 -6.98 -14.20
N ILE A 90 10.79 -5.98 -13.31
CA ILE A 90 9.86 -5.95 -12.17
C ILE A 90 8.80 -4.89 -12.42
N ASP A 91 7.52 -5.25 -12.22
CA ASP A 91 6.40 -4.33 -12.34
C ASP A 91 6.48 -3.22 -11.28
N THR A 92 6.38 -1.98 -11.76
CA THR A 92 6.47 -0.77 -10.93
C THR A 92 5.14 -0.34 -10.31
N SER A 93 4.05 -1.05 -10.54
CA SER A 93 2.71 -0.67 -10.05
C SER A 93 2.55 -0.72 -8.52
N GLY A 94 3.53 -1.29 -7.80
CA GLY A 94 3.50 -1.56 -6.36
C GLY A 94 3.93 -0.45 -5.42
N GLN A 95 4.06 0.79 -5.89
CA GLN A 95 4.68 1.92 -5.18
C GLN A 95 3.83 2.57 -4.07
N ASP A 96 2.59 2.12 -3.85
CA ASP A 96 1.69 2.70 -2.83
C ASP A 96 2.12 2.29 -1.41
N VAL A 97 2.27 3.27 -0.52
CA VAL A 97 2.56 3.07 0.92
C VAL A 97 1.57 2.14 1.60
N ALA A 98 0.30 2.19 1.19
CA ALA A 98 -0.77 1.39 1.76
C ALA A 98 -0.99 0.05 1.06
N ARG A 99 -0.05 -0.39 0.19
CA ARG A 99 -0.19 -1.66 -0.53
C ARG A 99 -0.25 -2.84 0.44
N THR A 100 -1.30 -3.62 0.32
CA THR A 100 -1.46 -4.85 1.10
C THR A 100 -0.51 -5.93 0.58
N CYS A 101 0.28 -6.51 1.47
CA CYS A 101 1.08 -7.70 1.18
C CYS A 101 0.33 -8.95 1.64
N LEU A 102 -0.09 -9.79 0.71
CA LEU A 102 -0.68 -11.08 1.03
C LEU A 102 0.43 -12.11 1.26
N PHE A 103 0.48 -12.68 2.46
CA PHE A 103 1.36 -13.79 2.77
C PHE A 103 0.79 -15.10 2.23
N SER A 104 1.67 -15.97 1.73
CA SER A 104 1.37 -17.35 1.40
C SER A 104 1.89 -18.29 2.48
N TYR A 105 1.37 -19.52 2.50
CA TYR A 105 2.06 -20.61 3.20
C TYR A 105 3.27 -21.03 2.36
N ASP A 106 4.45 -20.70 2.85
CA ASP A 106 5.75 -21.12 2.26
C ASP A 106 6.58 -21.74 3.38
N PRO A 107 6.74 -23.08 3.39
CA PRO A 107 7.53 -23.76 4.43
C PRO A 107 9.02 -23.37 4.40
N ASP A 108 9.49 -22.87 3.26
CA ASP A 108 10.88 -22.44 3.04
C ASP A 108 11.03 -20.90 3.06
N ILE A 109 10.10 -20.19 3.72
CA ILE A 109 10.19 -18.74 3.85
C ILE A 109 11.57 -18.32 4.38
N TYR A 110 12.21 -17.42 3.66
CA TYR A 110 13.48 -16.84 4.09
C TYR A 110 13.24 -15.69 5.05
N PHE A 111 13.96 -15.67 6.17
CA PHE A 111 13.95 -14.59 7.14
C PHE A 111 15.36 -14.29 7.66
N ASN A 112 15.83 -13.06 7.44
CA ASN A 112 17.08 -12.56 7.96
C ASN A 112 16.82 -11.38 8.92
N PRO A 113 16.84 -11.59 10.26
CA PRO A 113 16.63 -10.51 11.22
C PRO A 113 17.76 -9.45 11.21
N ASN A 114 18.93 -9.82 10.67
CA ASN A 114 20.11 -8.97 10.61
C ASN A 114 20.34 -8.37 9.20
N ALA A 115 19.31 -8.37 8.36
CA ALA A 115 19.42 -7.76 7.03
C ALA A 115 19.74 -6.26 7.16
N ASP A 116 20.65 -5.79 6.30
CA ASP A 116 21.01 -4.39 6.21
C ASP A 116 19.80 -3.54 5.80
N ALA A 117 19.74 -2.30 6.31
CA ALA A 117 18.78 -1.34 5.82
C ALA A 117 19.25 -0.75 4.48
N PHE A 118 18.33 -0.60 3.55
CA PHE A 118 18.58 0.07 2.28
C PHE A 118 18.54 1.60 2.49
N LEU A 119 19.67 2.28 2.30
CA LEU A 119 19.78 3.71 2.56
C LEU A 119 19.26 4.52 1.37
N VAL A 120 18.33 5.43 1.67
CA VAL A 120 17.69 6.29 0.68
C VAL A 120 18.02 7.75 0.96
N ASP A 121 18.98 8.29 0.19
CA ASP A 121 19.20 9.72 0.18
C ASP A 121 18.01 10.41 -0.49
N GLN A 122 17.34 11.29 0.23
CA GLN A 122 16.45 12.24 -0.43
C GLN A 122 17.32 13.31 -1.09
N PRO A 123 17.09 13.67 -2.35
CA PRO A 123 17.66 14.88 -2.89
C PRO A 123 17.13 16.02 -2.01
N HIS A 124 18.02 16.72 -1.29
CA HIS A 124 17.66 17.95 -0.61
C HIS A 124 16.85 18.78 -1.60
N ALA A 125 15.58 19.07 -1.25
CA ALA A 125 14.78 20.03 -2.00
C ALA A 125 15.59 21.34 -1.99
N SER A 126 16.35 21.56 -3.06
CA SER A 126 17.00 22.85 -3.27
C SER A 126 15.89 23.86 -3.27
N CYS A 127 15.92 24.78 -2.33
CA CYS A 127 15.04 25.92 -2.21
C CYS A 127 14.86 26.57 -3.58
N LYS A 128 13.82 26.21 -4.30
CA LYS A 128 13.40 26.97 -5.46
C LYS A 128 12.77 28.23 -4.92
N ALA A 129 13.53 29.30 -5.02
CA ALA A 129 13.09 30.65 -4.74
C ALA A 129 11.71 30.90 -5.33
N SER A 130 10.79 31.29 -4.46
CA SER A 130 9.44 31.68 -4.76
C SER A 130 9.42 32.81 -5.80
N ASN A 131 9.00 32.53 -7.00
CA ASN A 131 8.52 33.56 -7.91
C ASN A 131 7.00 33.60 -7.83
N ARG A 132 6.51 34.37 -6.83
CA ARG A 132 5.11 34.77 -6.76
C ARG A 132 4.83 35.70 -7.95
N LYS A 133 4.07 35.23 -8.92
CA LYS A 133 3.28 36.11 -9.78
C LYS A 133 1.82 35.94 -9.35
N ASN A 134 1.30 37.00 -8.77
CA ASN A 134 -0.11 37.24 -8.49
C ASN A 134 -0.93 37.09 -9.76
N ALA A 135 -1.94 36.24 -9.73
CA ALA A 135 -3.12 36.40 -10.57
C ALA A 135 -4.34 36.10 -9.71
N SER A 136 -5.03 37.15 -9.37
CA SER A 136 -6.34 37.18 -8.75
C SER A 136 -7.39 36.50 -9.63
N GLY A 137 -8.21 35.66 -9.05
CA GLY A 137 -9.35 35.05 -9.72
C GLY A 137 -10.21 34.29 -8.70
N SER A 138 -10.99 35.03 -7.93
CA SER A 138 -12.05 34.53 -7.05
C SER A 138 -13.10 33.77 -7.85
N LYS A 139 -13.31 32.50 -7.56
CA LYS A 139 -14.63 31.85 -7.65
C LYS A 139 -14.76 30.87 -6.51
N GLN A 140 -15.47 31.32 -5.48
CA GLN A 140 -16.08 30.46 -4.49
C GLN A 140 -17.02 29.50 -5.22
N GLN A 141 -16.71 28.22 -5.19
CA GLN A 141 -17.71 27.18 -5.36
C GLN A 141 -17.92 26.53 -4.02
N THR A 142 -19.09 26.79 -3.47
CA THR A 142 -19.66 26.08 -2.33
C THR A 142 -19.70 24.58 -2.62
N PRO A 143 -19.31 23.71 -1.65
CA PRO A 143 -19.50 22.26 -1.78
C PRO A 143 -20.99 21.95 -1.78
N PRO A 144 -21.47 21.06 -2.63
CA PRO A 144 -22.83 20.57 -2.52
C PRO A 144 -22.94 19.61 -1.34
N ASP A 145 -23.97 19.83 -0.55
CA ASP A 145 -24.71 18.98 0.37
C ASP A 145 -23.97 17.80 1.04
N GLY A 146 -24.02 17.84 2.38
CA GLY A 146 -23.57 16.82 3.29
C GLY A 146 -24.23 15.44 3.05
N PRO A 147 -23.76 14.41 3.77
CA PRO A 147 -24.28 13.06 3.65
C PRO A 147 -25.78 13.05 3.95
N PRO A 148 -26.59 12.22 3.26
CA PRO A 148 -28.01 12.12 3.49
C PRO A 148 -28.30 11.78 4.95
N THR A 149 -29.09 12.62 5.61
CA THR A 149 -29.63 12.33 6.94
C THR A 149 -30.53 11.14 6.84
N ASN A 150 -30.24 10.14 7.69
CA ASN A 150 -30.93 8.89 7.80
C ASN A 150 -32.42 9.07 8.12
N GLU A 151 -33.26 8.61 7.22
CA GLU A 151 -34.51 7.93 7.56
C GLU A 151 -34.68 6.81 6.56
N ASP A 152 -34.90 5.58 7.07
CA ASP A 152 -35.10 4.31 6.38
C ASP A 152 -33.87 3.46 6.03
N THR A 153 -33.21 2.94 7.06
CA THR A 153 -32.78 1.53 7.06
C THR A 153 -32.55 1.10 8.51
N ALA A 154 -33.46 0.32 9.04
CA ALA A 154 -33.31 -0.35 10.33
C ALA A 154 -32.22 -1.43 10.22
N LEU A 155 -30.97 -1.02 10.34
CA LEU A 155 -29.85 -1.90 10.62
C LEU A 155 -29.45 -1.66 12.07
N ASN A 156 -29.51 -2.72 12.86
CA ASN A 156 -29.15 -2.73 14.28
C ASN A 156 -27.86 -1.96 14.54
N ALA A 157 -28.00 -0.75 15.08
CA ALA A 157 -26.93 0.13 15.46
C ALA A 157 -26.24 -0.40 16.73
N HIS A 158 -25.33 -1.35 16.60
CA HIS A 158 -24.48 -1.76 17.70
C HIS A 158 -22.98 -1.69 17.38
N SER A 159 -22.61 -1.13 16.20
CA SER A 159 -21.20 -0.88 15.86
C SER A 159 -20.90 0.60 15.94
N ALA A 160 -19.89 0.98 16.73
CA ALA A 160 -19.37 2.35 16.78
C ALA A 160 -18.88 2.87 15.41
N ASN A 161 -18.65 1.97 14.47
CA ASN A 161 -18.13 2.27 13.13
C ASN A 161 -19.19 2.22 12.03
N ALA A 162 -20.46 1.91 12.32
CA ALA A 162 -21.49 1.74 11.28
C ALA A 162 -21.64 2.97 10.37
N SER A 163 -21.65 4.18 10.94
CA SER A 163 -21.72 5.43 10.18
C SER A 163 -20.47 5.63 9.30
N LEU A 164 -19.29 5.28 9.81
CA LEU A 164 -18.04 5.40 9.09
C LEU A 164 -17.99 4.40 7.92
N VAL A 165 -18.41 3.17 8.13
CA VAL A 165 -18.49 2.13 7.09
C VAL A 165 -19.39 2.57 5.93
N LEU A 166 -20.58 3.11 6.23
CA LEU A 166 -21.49 3.63 5.20
C LEU A 166 -20.88 4.82 4.44
N THR A 167 -20.26 5.75 5.15
CA THR A 167 -19.61 6.92 4.55
C THR A 167 -18.46 6.49 3.63
N LEU A 168 -17.60 5.58 4.06
CA LEU A 168 -16.49 5.07 3.25
C LEU A 168 -17.00 4.32 2.02
N THR A 169 -18.05 3.52 2.15
CA THR A 169 -18.68 2.82 1.02
C THR A 169 -19.27 3.80 0.02
N TYR A 170 -19.91 4.87 0.49
CA TYR A 170 -20.42 5.91 -0.39
C TYR A 170 -19.33 6.61 -1.21
N TYR A 171 -18.22 7.01 -0.58
CA TYR A 171 -17.11 7.61 -1.30
C TYR A 171 -16.38 6.62 -2.20
N HIS A 172 -16.27 5.36 -1.80
CA HIS A 172 -15.72 4.31 -2.64
C HIS A 172 -16.55 4.13 -3.91
N ASN A 173 -17.88 4.11 -3.80
CA ASN A 173 -18.79 4.01 -4.94
C ASN A 173 -18.76 5.22 -5.90
N LYS A 174 -18.25 6.37 -5.46
CA LYS A 174 -18.00 7.51 -6.35
C LYS A 174 -16.76 7.31 -7.23
N SER A 175 -15.74 6.65 -6.71
CA SER A 175 -14.47 6.40 -7.41
C SER A 175 -14.51 5.11 -8.22
N GLU A 176 -15.14 4.07 -7.71
CA GLU A 176 -15.23 2.75 -8.34
C GLU A 176 -16.64 2.17 -8.15
N LYS A 177 -17.33 1.90 -9.25
CA LYS A 177 -18.69 1.31 -9.21
C LYS A 177 -18.62 -0.21 -9.21
N TYR A 178 -19.47 -0.82 -8.39
CA TYR A 178 -19.69 -2.26 -8.46
C TYR A 178 -20.26 -2.64 -9.84
N ILE A 179 -19.57 -3.53 -10.55
CA ILE A 179 -19.97 -4.05 -11.86
C ILE A 179 -19.98 -5.58 -11.78
N VAL A 180 -21.03 -6.20 -12.32
CA VAL A 180 -21.11 -7.66 -12.42
C VAL A 180 -19.90 -8.19 -13.19
N GLY A 181 -19.17 -9.14 -12.59
CA GLY A 181 -17.91 -9.67 -13.13
C GLY A 181 -16.64 -9.07 -12.50
N ASN A 182 -16.72 -7.91 -11.84
CA ASN A 182 -15.59 -7.28 -11.14
C ASN A 182 -15.72 -7.34 -9.60
N ARG A 183 -16.57 -8.22 -9.08
CA ARG A 183 -16.87 -8.31 -7.65
C ARG A 183 -15.62 -8.42 -6.78
N ASN A 184 -14.69 -9.27 -7.15
CA ASN A 184 -13.51 -9.54 -6.31
C ASN A 184 -12.59 -8.31 -6.20
N ASN A 185 -12.35 -7.59 -7.29
CA ASN A 185 -11.54 -6.37 -7.28
C ASN A 185 -12.22 -5.27 -6.48
N TYR A 186 -13.52 -5.04 -6.73
CA TYR A 186 -14.30 -4.06 -5.98
C TYR A 186 -14.28 -4.33 -4.47
N LEU A 187 -14.55 -5.58 -4.04
CA LEU A 187 -14.54 -5.96 -2.63
C LEU A 187 -13.14 -5.88 -2.02
N HIS A 188 -12.11 -6.19 -2.80
CA HIS A 188 -10.73 -6.03 -2.36
C HIS A 188 -10.41 -4.56 -2.07
N HIS A 189 -10.70 -3.65 -3.00
CA HIS A 189 -10.45 -2.21 -2.83
C HIS A 189 -11.28 -1.61 -1.69
N LEU A 190 -12.55 -2.01 -1.55
CA LEU A 190 -13.40 -1.60 -0.44
C LEU A 190 -12.84 -2.09 0.90
N SER A 191 -12.37 -3.33 0.98
CA SER A 191 -11.73 -3.90 2.17
C SER A 191 -10.44 -3.15 2.54
N CYS A 192 -9.62 -2.79 1.56
CA CYS A 192 -8.44 -1.97 1.76
C CYS A 192 -8.80 -0.59 2.32
N THR A 193 -9.90 0.01 1.82
CA THR A 193 -10.42 1.27 2.33
C THR A 193 -10.84 1.14 3.79
N PHE A 194 -11.59 0.12 4.15
CA PHE A 194 -11.99 -0.14 5.54
C PHE A 194 -10.78 -0.31 6.47
N ASN A 195 -9.80 -1.10 6.04
CA ASN A 195 -8.57 -1.30 6.81
C ASN A 195 -7.79 -0.01 7.02
N ARG A 196 -7.66 0.83 5.98
CA ARG A 196 -6.99 2.14 6.04
C ARG A 196 -7.62 3.08 7.08
N TYR A 197 -8.92 2.99 7.27
CA TYR A 197 -9.66 3.81 8.22
C TYR A 197 -9.90 3.11 9.57
N GLY A 198 -9.24 1.97 9.82
CA GLY A 198 -9.25 1.28 11.09
C GLY A 198 -10.55 0.56 11.43
N ILE A 199 -11.34 0.18 10.43
CA ILE A 199 -12.54 -0.64 10.63
C ILE A 199 -12.08 -2.06 10.98
N PRO A 200 -12.54 -2.64 12.10
CA PRO A 200 -12.21 -4.01 12.48
C PRO A 200 -12.63 -5.02 11.41
N GLN A 201 -11.81 -6.05 11.20
CA GLN A 201 -12.04 -7.05 10.16
C GLN A 201 -13.41 -7.73 10.29
N GLU A 202 -13.85 -7.99 11.52
CA GLU A 202 -15.15 -8.61 11.79
C GLU A 202 -16.31 -7.74 11.31
N GLU A 203 -16.26 -6.43 11.59
CA GLU A 203 -17.26 -5.46 11.17
C GLU A 203 -17.27 -5.27 9.65
N ALA A 204 -16.08 -5.12 9.05
CA ALA A 204 -15.93 -5.04 7.60
C ALA A 204 -16.48 -6.29 6.89
N SER A 205 -16.18 -7.47 7.39
CA SER A 205 -16.64 -8.75 6.86
C SER A 205 -18.16 -8.92 7.00
N ALA A 206 -18.73 -8.53 8.14
CA ALA A 206 -20.17 -8.58 8.38
C ALA A 206 -20.91 -7.63 7.42
N PHE A 207 -20.43 -6.41 7.25
CA PHE A 207 -20.99 -5.44 6.32
C PHE A 207 -20.94 -5.94 4.87
N ILE A 208 -19.77 -6.39 4.40
CA ILE A 208 -19.60 -6.91 3.03
C ILE A 208 -20.56 -8.08 2.76
N LYS A 209 -20.67 -9.02 3.68
CA LYS A 209 -21.60 -10.16 3.54
C LYS A 209 -23.08 -9.75 3.52
N SER A 210 -23.42 -8.62 4.13
CA SER A 210 -24.81 -8.12 4.15
C SER A 210 -25.19 -7.35 2.90
N GLN A 211 -24.22 -6.81 2.14
CA GLN A 211 -24.45 -5.92 1.00
C GLN A 211 -24.19 -6.58 -0.36
N PHE A 212 -23.35 -7.62 -0.41
CA PHE A 212 -22.86 -8.26 -1.63
C PHE A 212 -22.90 -9.80 -1.56
#